data_813e2ad65de06d9dee86822f9a6fb6d9
#
_entry.id   813e2ad65de06d9dee86822f9a6fb6d9
#
_cell.length_a   1.000
_cell.length_b   1.000
_cell.length_c   1.000
_cell.angle_alpha   90.00
_cell.angle_beta   90.00
_cell.angle_gamma   90.00
#
_symmetry.space_group_name_H-M   'P 1'
#
loop_
_entity.id
_entity.type
_entity.pdbx_description
1 polymer ?
#
loop_
_entity_poly.entity_id
_entity_poly.type
_entity_poly.pdbx_seq_one_letter_code
_entity_poly.pdbx_strand_id
1 'polypeptide(L)'
;SIINNKGGVGKTTSTTAIAEILAMCNQRILLIDLDAQSNLSMQFHAYIEDSQDVLNGYELPQNKNINDLFRFRYRTKPEVKDLIVKTNVQNIDIIPSSKRHGSTPMNIINNTGNNNIILKKAIQSIADEYDYILIDNAPASNILTVNSMFASDYVIVPVRIESFSYKGLKETVASIFYIKAEHDLDNIKFLGAFITQANK
;
A
#
# COMPACT_ATOMS: atom_id res chain seq x y z
N SER A 1 -2.24 0.03 -7.85
CA SER A 1 -2.68 -0.54 -6.57
C SER A 1 -2.99 -2.02 -6.69
N ILE A 2 -2.62 -2.80 -5.70
CA ILE A 2 -2.87 -4.24 -5.60
C ILE A 2 -4.01 -4.43 -4.59
N ILE A 3 -5.19 -4.87 -5.07
CA ILE A 3 -6.44 -4.92 -4.26
C ILE A 3 -7.07 -6.31 -4.31
N ASN A 4 -7.45 -6.84 -3.17
CA ASN A 4 -8.39 -7.94 -3.00
C ASN A 4 -8.93 -7.94 -1.56
N ASN A 5 -10.25 -8.09 -1.42
CA ASN A 5 -10.92 -8.11 -0.12
C ASN A 5 -10.65 -9.38 0.69
N LYS A 6 -10.09 -10.42 0.08
CA LYS A 6 -9.72 -11.66 0.76
C LYS A 6 -8.28 -11.60 1.28
N GLY A 7 -8.07 -12.16 2.48
CA GLY A 7 -6.75 -12.43 3.03
C GLY A 7 -6.07 -13.63 2.34
N GLY A 8 -4.74 -13.67 2.36
CA GLY A 8 -3.97 -14.81 1.88
C GLY A 8 -3.97 -15.06 0.36
N VAL A 9 -4.43 -14.12 -0.45
CA VAL A 9 -4.47 -14.23 -1.92
C VAL A 9 -3.17 -13.78 -2.60
N GLY A 10 -2.12 -13.48 -1.84
CA GLY A 10 -0.82 -13.11 -2.38
C GLY A 10 -0.67 -11.63 -2.77
N LYS A 11 -1.44 -10.69 -2.19
CA LYS A 11 -1.27 -9.24 -2.45
C LYS A 11 0.16 -8.81 -2.19
N THR A 12 0.63 -8.93 -0.97
CA THR A 12 1.99 -8.53 -0.56
C THR A 12 3.08 -9.24 -1.37
N THR A 13 2.94 -10.57 -1.55
CA THR A 13 3.89 -11.36 -2.36
C THR A 13 3.94 -10.86 -3.81
N SER A 14 2.80 -10.52 -4.38
CA SER A 14 2.74 -9.99 -5.75
C SER A 14 3.33 -8.59 -5.83
N THR A 15 3.07 -7.74 -4.83
CA THR A 15 3.65 -6.39 -4.73
C THR A 15 5.18 -6.49 -4.69
N THR A 16 5.72 -7.36 -3.84
CA THR A 16 7.17 -7.62 -3.73
C THR A 16 7.75 -8.09 -5.07
N ALA A 17 7.16 -9.14 -5.67
CA ALA A 17 7.67 -9.71 -6.93
C ALA A 17 7.66 -8.68 -8.07
N ILE A 18 6.59 -7.89 -8.20
CA ILE A 18 6.50 -6.84 -9.22
C ILE A 18 7.58 -5.77 -8.97
N ALA A 19 7.76 -5.33 -7.71
CA ALA A 19 8.75 -4.33 -7.35
C ALA A 19 10.18 -4.80 -7.69
N GLU A 20 10.54 -6.02 -7.32
CA GLU A 20 11.86 -6.60 -7.58
C GLU A 20 12.15 -6.73 -9.07
N ILE A 21 11.18 -7.22 -9.86
CA ILE A 21 11.32 -7.33 -11.32
C ILE A 21 11.53 -5.94 -11.95
N LEU A 22 10.74 -4.95 -11.56
CA LEU A 22 10.89 -3.57 -12.08
C LEU A 22 12.23 -2.96 -11.67
N ALA A 23 12.67 -3.18 -10.43
CA ALA A 23 13.97 -2.71 -9.94
C ALA A 23 15.14 -3.35 -10.69
N MET A 24 15.05 -4.65 -11.04
CA MET A 24 16.01 -5.33 -11.92
C MET A 24 16.05 -4.72 -13.33
N CYS A 25 14.96 -4.11 -13.78
CA CYS A 25 14.90 -3.31 -15.02
C CYS A 25 15.35 -1.85 -14.83
N ASN A 26 16.08 -1.54 -13.74
CA ASN A 26 16.57 -0.20 -13.39
C ASN A 26 15.48 0.86 -13.21
N GLN A 27 14.25 0.46 -12.88
CA GLN A 27 13.19 1.39 -12.54
C GLN A 27 13.29 1.78 -11.06
N ARG A 28 12.96 3.04 -10.73
CA ARG A 28 12.89 3.56 -9.36
C ARG A 28 11.51 3.30 -8.80
N ILE A 29 11.43 2.53 -7.72
CA ILE A 29 10.17 2.05 -7.15
C ILE A 29 9.95 2.65 -5.76
N LEU A 30 8.76 3.16 -5.52
CA LEU A 30 8.27 3.44 -4.18
C LEU A 30 7.20 2.41 -3.82
N LEU A 31 7.41 1.73 -2.70
CA LEU A 31 6.41 0.89 -2.07
C LEU A 31 5.63 1.67 -1.03
N ILE A 32 4.32 1.41 -0.93
CA ILE A 32 3.47 1.96 0.13
C ILE A 32 2.71 0.81 0.77
N ASP A 33 2.96 0.57 2.06
CA ASP A 33 2.30 -0.47 2.83
C ASP A 33 1.09 0.11 3.58
N LEU A 34 -0.12 -0.23 3.15
CA LEU A 34 -1.38 0.17 3.81
C LEU A 34 -1.94 -0.92 4.73
N ASP A 35 -1.28 -2.08 4.83
CA ASP A 35 -1.73 -3.14 5.73
C ASP A 35 -1.14 -2.94 7.13
N ALA A 36 -2.01 -2.82 8.15
CA ALA A 36 -1.57 -2.75 9.55
C ALA A 36 -0.82 -4.02 10.02
N GLN A 37 -0.87 -5.12 9.27
CA GLN A 37 -0.03 -6.28 9.53
C GLN A 37 1.43 -6.07 9.14
N SER A 38 1.74 -5.03 8.37
CA SER A 38 3.10 -4.60 7.99
C SER A 38 3.94 -5.68 7.28
N ASN A 39 3.28 -6.61 6.58
CA ASN A 39 3.97 -7.73 5.94
C ASN A 39 4.94 -7.27 4.84
N LEU A 40 4.57 -6.26 4.05
CA LEU A 40 5.46 -5.68 3.04
C LEU A 40 6.65 -5.00 3.70
N SER A 41 6.40 -4.20 4.73
CA SER A 41 7.44 -3.49 5.50
C SER A 41 8.43 -4.46 6.12
N MET A 42 7.98 -5.61 6.65
CA MET A 42 8.86 -6.65 7.20
C MET A 42 9.74 -7.29 6.12
N GLN A 43 9.20 -7.58 4.93
CA GLN A 43 9.98 -8.18 3.83
C GLN A 43 11.14 -7.29 3.37
N PHE A 44 10.95 -5.97 3.42
CA PHE A 44 11.98 -5.01 3.03
C PHE A 44 12.80 -4.48 4.21
N HIS A 45 12.73 -5.13 5.38
CA HIS A 45 13.45 -4.73 6.61
C HIS A 45 13.20 -3.28 7.04
N ALA A 46 12.03 -2.75 6.68
CA ALA A 46 11.59 -1.39 7.02
C ALA A 46 10.61 -1.36 8.21
N TYR A 47 10.31 -2.53 8.77
CA TYR A 47 9.47 -2.70 9.95
C TYR A 47 10.33 -2.88 11.18
N ILE A 48 9.93 -2.26 12.28
CA ILE A 48 10.62 -2.33 13.54
C ILE A 48 9.62 -2.72 14.64
N GLU A 49 9.82 -3.89 15.22
CA GLU A 49 9.02 -4.37 16.35
C GLU A 49 9.36 -3.66 17.66
N ASP A 50 8.33 -3.50 18.48
CA ASP A 50 8.19 -2.52 19.56
C ASP A 50 9.10 -2.65 20.77
N SER A 51 9.94 -3.67 20.93
CA SER A 51 10.59 -3.81 22.24
C SER A 51 11.97 -4.47 22.26
N GLN A 52 12.28 -5.37 21.37
CA GLN A 52 13.60 -6.05 21.41
C GLN A 52 14.66 -5.33 20.61
N ASP A 53 14.29 -4.62 19.54
CA ASP A 53 15.26 -3.88 18.72
C ASP A 53 15.73 -2.58 19.38
N VAL A 54 14.87 -1.95 20.20
CA VAL A 54 15.28 -0.82 21.07
C VAL A 54 16.32 -1.27 22.11
N LEU A 55 16.19 -2.50 22.64
CA LEU A 55 17.17 -3.08 23.57
C LEU A 55 18.52 -3.40 22.90
N ASN A 56 18.54 -3.57 21.58
CA ASN A 56 19.74 -3.81 20.80
C ASN A 56 20.43 -2.51 20.32
N GLY A 57 19.97 -1.34 20.76
CA GLY A 57 20.60 -0.05 20.46
C GLY A 57 20.29 0.52 19.09
N TYR A 58 19.30 0.00 18.37
CA TYR A 58 18.80 0.63 17.16
C TYR A 58 17.90 1.80 17.54
N GLU A 59 18.36 3.02 17.34
CA GLU A 59 17.50 4.20 17.37
C GLU A 59 16.58 4.18 16.17
N LEU A 60 15.31 3.92 16.45
CA LEU A 60 14.25 4.02 15.45
C LEU A 60 14.04 5.47 15.04
N PRO A 61 13.95 5.78 13.76
CA PRO A 61 13.36 7.06 13.35
C PRO A 61 11.96 7.14 13.97
N GLN A 62 11.81 7.93 15.01
CA GLN A 62 10.51 8.15 15.62
C GLN A 62 9.56 8.68 14.54
N ASN A 63 8.41 8.04 14.37
CA ASN A 63 7.25 8.50 13.59
C ASN A 63 7.40 8.57 12.06
N LYS A 64 8.16 7.69 11.42
CA LYS A 64 8.28 7.66 9.96
C LYS A 64 7.50 6.50 9.36
N ASN A 65 6.18 6.62 9.26
CA ASN A 65 5.33 5.57 8.71
C ASN A 65 4.03 6.12 8.09
N ILE A 66 3.26 5.25 7.46
CA ILE A 66 2.03 5.62 6.76
C ILE A 66 0.95 6.21 7.69
N ASN A 67 0.95 5.87 8.99
CA ASN A 67 0.00 6.44 9.95
C ASN A 67 0.21 7.94 10.10
N ASP A 68 1.45 8.40 10.07
CA ASP A 68 1.80 9.81 10.19
C ASP A 68 1.35 10.60 8.96
N LEU A 69 1.47 10.01 7.76
CA LEU A 69 0.96 10.61 6.54
C LEU A 69 -0.54 10.95 6.67
N PHE A 70 -1.34 10.01 7.16
CA PHE A 70 -2.76 10.21 7.34
C PHE A 70 -3.09 11.12 8.53
N ARG A 71 -2.37 11.00 9.65
CA ARG A 71 -2.56 11.77 10.88
C ARG A 71 -2.27 13.26 10.67
N PHE A 72 -1.13 13.56 10.07
CA PHE A 72 -0.67 14.93 9.86
C PHE A 72 -1.03 15.47 8.47
N ARG A 73 -1.63 14.63 7.60
CA ARG A 73 -2.04 14.98 6.23
C ARG A 73 -0.91 15.59 5.42
N TYR A 74 0.26 14.98 5.47
CA TYR A 74 1.43 15.42 4.74
C TYR A 74 1.15 15.55 3.24
N ARG A 75 1.57 16.67 2.66
CA ARG A 75 1.28 17.06 1.27
C ARG A 75 2.48 17.64 0.56
N THR A 76 3.45 18.16 1.29
CA THR A 76 4.65 18.75 0.69
C THR A 76 5.72 17.69 0.50
N LYS A 77 6.56 17.89 -0.51
CA LYS A 77 7.65 16.97 -0.83
C LYS A 77 8.59 16.68 0.36
N PRO A 78 9.03 17.66 1.15
CA PRO A 78 9.86 17.40 2.33
C PRO A 78 9.17 16.52 3.37
N GLU A 79 7.89 16.80 3.68
CA GLU A 79 7.12 16.04 4.68
C GLU A 79 6.96 14.58 4.27
N VAL A 80 6.62 14.32 3.00
CA VAL A 80 6.43 12.96 2.49
C VAL A 80 7.75 12.22 2.39
N LYS A 81 8.83 12.89 1.99
CA LYS A 81 10.18 12.30 1.94
C LYS A 81 10.67 11.84 3.31
N ASP A 82 10.29 12.52 4.36
CA ASP A 82 10.61 12.14 5.73
C ASP A 82 10.02 10.79 6.15
N LEU A 83 8.96 10.33 5.49
CA LEU A 83 8.35 9.02 5.70
C LEU A 83 9.02 7.88 4.92
N ILE A 84 9.86 8.21 3.94
CA ILE A 84 10.44 7.23 3.02
C ILE A 84 11.68 6.62 3.67
N VAL A 85 11.70 5.30 3.72
CA VAL A 85 12.80 4.49 4.20
C VAL A 85 13.49 3.84 3.01
N LYS A 86 14.82 3.90 2.95
CA LYS A 86 15.61 3.14 1.99
C LYS A 86 15.58 1.67 2.35
N THR A 87 15.33 0.81 1.37
CA THR A 87 15.36 -0.64 1.58
C THR A 87 16.76 -1.19 1.34
N ASN A 88 16.96 -2.47 1.66
CA ASN A 88 18.17 -3.22 1.31
C ASN A 88 18.23 -3.64 -0.17
N VAL A 89 17.20 -3.35 -0.96
CA VAL A 89 17.13 -3.64 -2.39
C VAL A 89 17.33 -2.35 -3.18
N GLN A 90 18.30 -2.36 -4.07
CA GLN A 90 18.59 -1.21 -4.93
C GLN A 90 17.36 -0.79 -5.74
N ASN A 91 17.15 0.51 -5.88
CA ASN A 91 16.03 1.13 -6.60
C ASN A 91 14.65 0.91 -5.96
N ILE A 92 14.57 0.37 -4.74
CA ILE A 92 13.31 0.23 -4.00
C ILE A 92 13.37 1.02 -2.71
N ASP A 93 12.45 1.96 -2.57
CA ASP A 93 12.17 2.69 -1.33
C ASP A 93 10.79 2.32 -0.82
N ILE A 94 10.50 2.56 0.47
CA ILE A 94 9.21 2.23 1.06
C ILE A 94 8.72 3.32 2.03
N ILE A 95 7.41 3.60 2.00
CA ILE A 95 6.70 4.19 3.12
C ILE A 95 6.11 3.04 3.93
N PRO A 96 6.68 2.70 5.10
CA PRO A 96 6.31 1.52 5.84
C PRO A 96 5.01 1.69 6.60
N SER A 97 4.34 0.58 6.88
CA SER A 97 3.27 0.49 7.86
C SER A 97 3.84 0.28 9.27
N SER A 98 2.99 0.46 10.28
CA SER A 98 3.37 0.19 11.67
C SER A 98 2.17 -0.24 12.49
N LYS A 99 2.36 -1.23 13.34
CA LYS A 99 1.40 -1.64 14.37
C LYS A 99 1.44 -0.74 15.61
N ARG A 100 2.43 0.15 15.70
CA ARG A 100 2.65 1.03 16.86
C ARG A 100 1.41 1.90 17.11
N HIS A 101 0.99 1.96 18.37
CA HIS A 101 -0.03 2.86 18.90
C HIS A 101 -1.50 2.51 18.67
N GLY A 102 -1.88 1.28 18.28
CA GLY A 102 -3.29 0.86 18.23
C GLY A 102 -4.21 1.72 17.33
N SER A 103 -3.67 2.76 16.72
CA SER A 103 -4.36 3.62 15.78
C SER A 103 -4.00 3.21 14.37
N THR A 104 -4.82 2.37 13.76
CA THR A 104 -4.75 2.18 12.32
C THR A 104 -5.08 3.50 11.62
N PRO A 105 -4.57 3.73 10.39
CA PRO A 105 -4.97 4.90 9.61
C PRO A 105 -6.48 5.08 9.52
N MET A 106 -7.26 4.00 9.59
CA MET A 106 -8.72 4.03 9.64
C MET A 106 -9.28 4.85 10.79
N ASN A 107 -8.76 4.69 12.00
CA ASN A 107 -9.26 5.42 13.18
C ASN A 107 -8.91 6.91 13.10
N ILE A 108 -7.83 7.24 12.40
CA ILE A 108 -7.37 8.61 12.21
C ILE A 108 -8.22 9.33 11.17
N ILE A 109 -8.62 8.63 10.11
CA ILE A 109 -9.34 9.21 8.98
C ILE A 109 -10.81 9.48 9.32
N ASN A 110 -11.46 8.63 10.12
CA ASN A 110 -12.89 8.72 10.39
C ASN A 110 -13.35 10.01 11.10
N ASN A 111 -12.42 10.79 11.65
CA ASN A 111 -12.74 11.97 12.49
C ASN A 111 -12.68 13.32 11.77
N THR A 112 -12.43 13.38 10.47
CA THR A 112 -12.19 14.68 9.80
C THR A 112 -12.58 14.66 8.33
N GLY A 113 -13.33 15.64 7.82
CA GLY A 113 -13.89 15.75 6.45
C GLY A 113 -12.96 15.37 5.27
N ASN A 114 -13.31 15.48 4.06
CA ASN A 114 -12.73 15.04 2.77
C ASN A 114 -11.43 14.22 2.82
N ASN A 115 -11.53 12.94 3.22
CA ASN A 115 -10.41 12.08 3.59
C ASN A 115 -9.96 11.14 2.46
N ASN A 116 -10.65 11.15 1.32
CA ASN A 116 -10.46 10.18 0.23
C ASN A 116 -9.20 10.45 -0.61
N ILE A 117 -8.65 11.66 -0.55
CA ILE A 117 -7.55 12.12 -1.43
C ILE A 117 -6.24 12.42 -0.68
N ILE A 118 -6.13 11.99 0.59
CA ILE A 118 -4.93 12.28 1.39
C ILE A 118 -3.70 11.64 0.74
N LEU A 119 -3.78 10.35 0.43
CA LEU A 119 -2.68 9.62 -0.18
C LEU A 119 -2.34 10.15 -1.58
N LYS A 120 -3.36 10.48 -2.39
CA LYS A 120 -3.15 11.08 -3.72
C LYS A 120 -2.31 12.36 -3.65
N LYS A 121 -2.66 13.27 -2.73
CA LYS A 121 -1.94 14.54 -2.57
C LYS A 121 -0.50 14.35 -2.12
N ALA A 122 -0.27 13.39 -1.23
CA ALA A 122 1.07 13.04 -0.78
C ALA A 122 1.90 12.48 -1.96
N ILE A 123 1.39 11.48 -2.68
CA ILE A 123 2.06 10.85 -3.82
C ILE A 123 2.38 11.88 -4.91
N GLN A 124 1.44 12.77 -5.25
CA GLN A 124 1.66 13.80 -6.27
C GLN A 124 2.87 14.69 -5.95
N SER A 125 3.21 14.90 -4.69
CA SER A 125 4.35 15.75 -4.29
C SER A 125 5.72 15.13 -4.58
N ILE A 126 5.79 13.80 -4.78
CA ILE A 126 7.01 13.03 -4.96
C ILE A 126 7.02 12.16 -6.23
N ALA A 127 5.96 12.22 -7.03
CA ALA A 127 5.77 11.36 -8.19
C ALA A 127 6.89 11.48 -9.25
N ASP A 128 7.55 12.63 -9.33
CA ASP A 128 8.67 12.88 -10.23
C ASP A 128 9.97 12.12 -9.86
N GLU A 129 10.05 11.56 -8.66
CA GLU A 129 11.22 10.83 -8.18
C GLU A 129 11.19 9.33 -8.46
N TYR A 130 10.03 8.79 -8.81
CA TYR A 130 9.80 7.36 -9.00
C TYR A 130 9.19 7.07 -10.38
N ASP A 131 9.59 5.95 -10.95
CA ASP A 131 9.02 5.47 -12.21
C ASP A 131 7.74 4.66 -11.97
N TYR A 132 7.68 3.98 -10.81
CA TYR A 132 6.48 3.26 -10.35
C TYR A 132 6.26 3.44 -8.85
N ILE A 133 4.99 3.56 -8.46
CA ILE A 133 4.55 3.54 -7.06
C ILE A 133 3.58 2.38 -6.90
N LEU A 134 3.93 1.40 -6.06
CA LEU A 134 3.13 0.22 -5.79
C LEU A 134 2.51 0.31 -4.40
N ILE A 135 1.18 0.15 -4.34
CA ILE A 135 0.42 0.27 -3.09
C ILE A 135 -0.13 -1.10 -2.72
N ASP A 136 0.36 -1.66 -1.60
CA ASP A 136 -0.14 -2.92 -1.01
C ASP A 136 -1.29 -2.61 -0.04
N ASN A 137 -2.44 -3.23 -0.25
CA ASN A 137 -3.65 -2.97 0.51
C ASN A 137 -3.96 -4.09 1.51
N ALA A 138 -4.51 -3.72 2.66
CA ALA A 138 -5.13 -4.66 3.58
C ALA A 138 -6.31 -5.42 2.91
N PRO A 139 -6.67 -6.61 3.42
CA PRO A 139 -7.82 -7.37 2.92
C PRO A 139 -9.15 -6.75 3.42
N ALA A 140 -9.47 -5.54 2.97
CA ALA A 140 -10.69 -4.82 3.38
C ALA A 140 -11.11 -3.79 2.33
N SER A 141 -12.42 -3.58 2.18
CA SER A 141 -12.97 -2.43 1.47
C SER A 141 -13.27 -1.33 2.48
N ASN A 142 -12.34 -0.43 2.67
CA ASN A 142 -12.43 0.67 3.64
C ASN A 142 -11.85 1.96 3.08
N ILE A 143 -11.81 3.01 3.88
CA ILE A 143 -11.31 4.32 3.50
C ILE A 143 -9.85 4.31 2.99
N LEU A 144 -9.01 3.36 3.43
CA LEU A 144 -7.65 3.20 2.92
C LEU A 144 -7.65 2.66 1.50
N THR A 145 -8.51 1.69 1.20
CA THR A 145 -8.71 1.17 -0.16
C THR A 145 -9.21 2.28 -1.08
N VAL A 146 -10.14 3.12 -0.60
CA VAL A 146 -10.59 4.31 -1.35
C VAL A 146 -9.43 5.26 -1.62
N ASN A 147 -8.63 5.61 -0.60
CA ASN A 147 -7.43 6.45 -0.78
C ASN A 147 -6.42 5.85 -1.76
N SER A 148 -6.20 4.54 -1.67
CA SER A 148 -5.34 3.81 -2.59
C SER A 148 -5.83 3.90 -4.03
N MET A 149 -7.14 3.77 -4.27
CA MET A 149 -7.73 3.94 -5.59
C MET A 149 -7.59 5.37 -6.09
N PHE A 150 -7.93 6.38 -5.28
CA PHE A 150 -7.75 7.80 -5.67
C PHE A 150 -6.31 8.15 -6.06
N ALA A 151 -5.33 7.45 -5.49
CA ALA A 151 -3.92 7.67 -5.71
C ALA A 151 -3.33 6.86 -6.87
N SER A 152 -4.13 5.98 -7.50
CA SER A 152 -3.65 5.03 -8.51
C SER A 152 -4.13 5.34 -9.92
N ASP A 153 -3.28 5.02 -10.90
CA ASP A 153 -3.65 4.97 -12.31
C ASP A 153 -4.21 3.60 -12.70
N TYR A 154 -3.74 2.55 -12.02
CA TYR A 154 -4.06 1.15 -12.33
C TYR A 154 -4.40 0.35 -11.07
N VAL A 155 -5.35 -0.58 -11.23
CA VAL A 155 -5.70 -1.57 -10.20
C VAL A 155 -5.55 -2.98 -10.78
N ILE A 156 -4.87 -3.86 -10.02
CA ILE A 156 -4.76 -5.30 -10.31
C ILE A 156 -5.24 -6.13 -9.13
N VAL A 157 -5.78 -7.31 -9.43
CA VAL A 157 -6.40 -8.20 -8.42
C VAL A 157 -5.71 -9.57 -8.44
N PRO A 158 -4.86 -9.89 -7.46
CA PRO A 158 -4.34 -11.25 -7.29
C PRO A 158 -5.44 -12.18 -6.76
N VAL A 159 -5.52 -13.40 -7.28
CA VAL A 159 -6.53 -14.39 -6.91
C VAL A 159 -5.86 -15.74 -6.68
N ARG A 160 -6.11 -16.37 -5.54
CA ARG A 160 -5.63 -17.72 -5.24
C ARG A 160 -6.55 -18.78 -5.84
N ILE A 161 -5.99 -19.82 -6.48
CA ILE A 161 -6.78 -20.91 -7.10
C ILE A 161 -7.70 -21.58 -6.08
N GLU A 162 -7.19 -21.96 -4.92
CA GLU A 162 -7.96 -22.67 -3.89
C GLU A 162 -9.10 -21.84 -3.29
N SER A 163 -8.94 -20.52 -3.29
CA SER A 163 -9.98 -19.58 -2.88
C SER A 163 -10.74 -19.00 -4.07
N PHE A 164 -10.46 -19.51 -5.28
CA PHE A 164 -11.17 -19.12 -6.49
C PHE A 164 -12.60 -19.61 -6.41
N SER A 165 -13.42 -18.89 -5.66
CA SER A 165 -14.84 -18.86 -5.95
C SER A 165 -15.06 -17.71 -6.93
N TYR A 166 -15.63 -18.00 -8.07
CA TYR A 166 -16.14 -17.00 -9.02
C TYR A 166 -16.89 -15.87 -8.28
N LYS A 167 -17.60 -16.23 -7.21
CA LYS A 167 -18.31 -15.30 -6.34
C LYS A 167 -17.34 -14.29 -5.67
N GLY A 168 -16.23 -14.74 -5.08
CA GLY A 168 -15.32 -13.83 -4.38
C GLY A 168 -14.54 -12.89 -5.29
N LEU A 169 -14.17 -13.34 -6.50
CA LEU A 169 -13.62 -12.45 -7.52
C LEU A 169 -14.64 -11.42 -7.97
N LYS A 170 -15.87 -11.87 -8.26
CA LYS A 170 -16.97 -10.98 -8.66
C LYS A 170 -17.24 -9.91 -7.59
N GLU A 171 -17.27 -10.29 -6.32
CA GLU A 171 -17.45 -9.34 -5.21
C GLU A 171 -16.32 -8.30 -5.14
N THR A 172 -15.06 -8.73 -5.28
CA THR A 172 -13.92 -7.79 -5.28
C THR A 172 -13.98 -6.84 -6.47
N VAL A 173 -14.21 -7.36 -7.67
CA VAL A 173 -14.33 -6.54 -8.89
C VAL A 173 -15.52 -5.59 -8.79
N ALA A 174 -16.68 -6.06 -8.31
CA ALA A 174 -17.85 -5.22 -8.10
C ALA A 174 -17.58 -4.08 -7.11
N SER A 175 -16.86 -4.36 -6.01
CA SER A 175 -16.44 -3.32 -5.05
C SER A 175 -15.56 -2.26 -5.68
N ILE A 176 -14.60 -2.66 -6.53
CA ILE A 176 -13.72 -1.72 -7.24
C ILE A 176 -14.54 -0.82 -8.18
N PHE A 177 -15.44 -1.41 -8.98
CA PHE A 177 -16.28 -0.63 -9.88
C PHE A 177 -17.29 0.25 -9.14
N TYR A 178 -17.80 -0.22 -7.99
CA TYR A 178 -18.69 0.58 -7.14
C TYR A 178 -17.95 1.83 -6.61
N ILE A 179 -16.75 1.66 -6.02
CA ILE A 179 -15.94 2.78 -5.53
C ILE A 179 -15.60 3.73 -6.70
N LYS A 180 -15.25 3.17 -7.85
CA LYS A 180 -14.96 3.96 -9.05
C LYS A 180 -16.14 4.83 -9.47
N ALA A 181 -17.34 4.27 -9.51
CA ALA A 181 -18.55 4.98 -9.89
C ALA A 181 -19.02 5.99 -8.83
N GLU A 182 -18.94 5.62 -7.53
CA GLU A 182 -19.35 6.49 -6.43
C GLU A 182 -18.51 7.75 -6.30
N HIS A 183 -17.26 7.69 -6.75
CA HIS A 183 -16.28 8.77 -6.60
C HIS A 183 -15.80 9.38 -7.93
N ASP A 184 -16.46 9.10 -9.04
CA ASP A 184 -16.10 9.60 -10.38
C ASP A 184 -14.62 9.39 -10.75
N LEU A 185 -14.10 8.19 -10.44
CA LEU A 185 -12.69 7.82 -10.68
C LEU A 185 -12.48 7.29 -12.11
N ASP A 186 -12.85 8.06 -13.13
CA ASP A 186 -12.79 7.65 -14.53
C ASP A 186 -11.38 7.34 -15.03
N ASN A 187 -10.38 7.98 -14.46
CA ASN A 187 -8.98 7.82 -14.86
C ASN A 187 -8.35 6.50 -14.41
N ILE A 188 -8.95 5.80 -13.43
CA ILE A 188 -8.41 4.53 -12.94
C ILE A 188 -8.75 3.41 -13.92
N LYS A 189 -7.75 2.66 -14.33
CA LYS A 189 -7.89 1.50 -15.21
C LYS A 189 -7.78 0.19 -14.41
N PHE A 190 -8.76 -0.68 -14.57
CA PHE A 190 -8.67 -2.05 -14.09
C PHE A 190 -7.84 -2.87 -15.09
N LEU A 191 -6.63 -3.28 -14.73
CA LEU A 191 -5.73 -4.07 -15.57
C LEU A 191 -6.14 -5.54 -15.67
N GLY A 192 -6.89 -6.04 -14.67
CA GLY A 192 -7.35 -7.42 -14.65
C GLY A 192 -7.05 -8.14 -13.33
N ALA A 193 -7.36 -9.43 -13.34
CA ALA A 193 -7.04 -10.34 -12.26
C ALA A 193 -6.04 -11.39 -12.74
N PHE A 194 -5.19 -11.86 -11.85
CA PHE A 194 -4.22 -12.91 -12.15
C PHE A 194 -4.17 -13.95 -11.02
N ILE A 195 -3.82 -15.18 -11.39
CA ILE A 195 -3.78 -16.30 -10.46
C ILE A 195 -2.44 -16.33 -9.72
N THR A 196 -2.53 -16.44 -8.38
CA THR A 196 -1.39 -16.66 -7.50
C THR A 196 -1.42 -18.06 -6.91
N GLN A 197 -0.28 -18.54 -6.41
CA GLN A 197 -0.16 -19.83 -5.70
C GLN A 197 -0.75 -21.01 -6.52
N ALA A 198 -0.52 -21.00 -7.83
CA ALA A 198 -0.85 -22.13 -8.68
C ALA A 198 0.11 -23.27 -8.36
N ASN A 199 -0.38 -24.34 -7.72
CA ASN A 199 0.38 -25.58 -7.60
C ASN A 199 0.47 -26.22 -8.98
N LYS A 200 1.70 -26.67 -9.34
CA LYS A 200 1.90 -27.49 -10.54
C LYS A 200 1.33 -28.87 -10.35
#